data_cfbb9a339a49610c2db78b45ced7d9db
#
_entry.id   cfbb9a339a49610c2db78b45ced7d9db
#
_cell.length_a   1.000
_cell.length_b   1.000
_cell.length_c   1.000
_cell.angle_alpha   90.00
_cell.angle_beta   90.00
_cell.angle_gamma   90.00
#
_symmetry.space_group_name_H-M   'P 1'
#
loop_
_entity.id
_entity.type
_entity.pdbx_description
1 polymer ?
#
loop_
_entity_poly.entity_id
_entity_poly.type
_entity_poly.pdbx_seq_one_letter_code
_entity_poly.pdbx_strand_id
1 'polypeptide(L)'
;MTLALRRTVFFDGERRPDDYEVRYHGKTVGRIYRMRGTGWELWLWTQIGIRAPSYGPNGGVADTLDEAKAAFRQTWDGYGAFETACGRSPRSNEELHEWLEQQGR
;
A
#
# COMPACT_ATOMS: atom_id res chain seq x y z
N MET A 1 0.38 -3.32 -15.32
CA MET A 1 0.90 -2.29 -14.42
C MET A 1 1.85 -2.93 -13.43
N THR A 2 3.08 -2.47 -13.33
CA THR A 2 4.12 -3.15 -12.56
C THR A 2 4.52 -2.31 -11.35
N LEU A 3 4.32 -2.87 -10.17
CA LEU A 3 4.89 -2.36 -8.93
C LEU A 3 6.18 -3.11 -8.63
N ALA A 4 7.15 -2.42 -8.07
CA ALA A 4 8.44 -3.01 -7.71
C ALA A 4 8.74 -2.69 -6.25
N LEU A 5 9.45 -3.60 -5.58
CA LEU A 5 9.95 -3.35 -4.23
C LEU A 5 11.44 -3.01 -4.30
N ARG A 6 11.83 -2.03 -3.50
CA ARG A 6 13.23 -1.67 -3.30
C ARG A 6 13.45 -1.50 -1.80
N ARG A 7 14.56 -2.06 -1.28
CA ARG A 7 14.90 -1.85 0.12
C ARG A 7 15.04 -0.37 0.42
N THR A 8 14.43 0.08 1.51
CA THR A 8 14.48 1.47 1.92
C THR A 8 15.93 1.83 2.28
N VAL A 9 16.39 2.96 1.74
CA VAL A 9 17.70 3.51 2.08
C VAL A 9 17.47 4.67 3.02
N PHE A 10 18.02 4.56 4.25
CA PHE A 10 17.92 5.63 5.23
C PHE A 10 18.97 6.69 4.95
N PHE A 11 18.82 7.87 5.53
CA PHE A 11 19.69 9.00 5.23
C PHE A 11 21.15 8.75 5.59
N ASP A 12 21.45 7.78 6.47
CA ASP A 12 22.80 7.35 6.81
C ASP A 12 23.37 6.33 5.81
N GLY A 13 22.61 6.00 4.77
CA GLY A 13 22.99 5.01 3.77
C GLY A 13 22.69 3.58 4.15
N GLU A 14 22.16 3.33 5.34
CA GLU A 14 21.81 2.00 5.80
C GLU A 14 20.58 1.46 5.06
N ARG A 15 20.62 0.18 4.71
CA ARG A 15 19.48 -0.55 4.13
C ARG A 15 19.04 -1.62 5.12
N ARG A 16 17.77 -1.59 5.48
CA ARG A 16 17.21 -2.58 6.40
C ARG A 16 16.57 -3.71 5.62
N PRO A 17 16.82 -4.98 6.00
CA PRO A 17 16.33 -6.12 5.23
C PRO A 17 14.81 -6.26 5.24
N ASP A 18 14.12 -5.69 6.22
CA ASP A 18 12.68 -5.85 6.40
C ASP A 18 11.92 -4.55 6.20
N ASP A 19 12.44 -3.67 5.35
CA ASP A 19 11.84 -2.38 5.06
C ASP A 19 11.99 -2.09 3.57
N TYR A 20 10.85 -1.93 2.89
CA TYR A 20 10.81 -1.78 1.44
C TYR A 20 10.01 -0.56 1.03
N GLU A 21 10.48 0.13 0.02
CA GLU A 21 9.69 1.11 -0.72
C GLU A 21 8.96 0.39 -1.84
N VAL A 22 7.70 0.73 -2.05
CA VAL A 22 6.96 0.30 -3.23
C VAL A 22 7.13 1.37 -4.30
N ARG A 23 7.59 0.97 -5.48
CA ARG A 23 7.93 1.87 -6.58
C ARG A 23 7.02 1.64 -7.77
N TYR A 24 6.64 2.74 -8.41
CA TYR A 24 5.88 2.73 -9.65
C TYR A 24 6.44 3.80 -10.59
N HIS A 25 6.97 3.38 -11.74
CA HIS A 25 7.62 4.28 -12.69
C HIS A 25 8.65 5.19 -12.04
N GLY A 26 9.50 4.63 -11.19
CA GLY A 26 10.58 5.36 -10.53
C GLY A 26 10.17 6.26 -9.37
N LYS A 27 8.89 6.24 -8.99
CA LYS A 27 8.39 7.02 -7.87
C LYS A 27 8.02 6.11 -6.71
N THR A 28 8.29 6.55 -5.49
CA THR A 28 7.85 5.85 -4.29
C THR A 28 6.37 6.11 -4.08
N VAL A 29 5.57 5.04 -4.08
CA VAL A 29 4.12 5.11 -3.90
C VAL A 29 3.65 4.43 -2.63
N GLY A 30 4.56 3.87 -1.87
CA GLY A 30 4.23 3.25 -0.61
C GLY A 30 5.42 2.64 0.09
N ARG A 31 5.14 1.99 1.20
CA ARG A 31 6.14 1.34 2.03
C ARG A 31 5.56 0.09 2.65
N ILE A 32 6.39 -0.96 2.73
CA ILE A 32 6.05 -2.20 3.43
C ILE A 32 7.21 -2.52 4.37
N TYR A 33 6.95 -2.67 5.66
CA TYR A 33 7.99 -2.95 6.62
C TYR A 33 7.49 -3.84 7.75
N ARG A 34 8.43 -4.54 8.39
CA ARG A 34 8.14 -5.45 9.48
C ARG A 34 8.24 -4.75 10.82
N MET A 35 7.23 -4.99 11.67
CA MET A 35 7.27 -4.60 13.07
C MET A 35 7.31 -5.86 13.93
N ARG A 36 8.14 -5.83 14.96
CA ARG A 36 8.26 -6.93 15.92
C ARG A 36 8.14 -6.42 17.35
N GLY A 37 7.50 -7.24 18.19
CA GLY A 37 7.55 -7.12 19.63
C GLY A 37 7.87 -8.48 20.23
N THR A 38 7.77 -8.59 21.55
CA THR A 38 8.00 -9.87 22.24
C THR A 38 6.88 -10.84 21.87
N GLY A 39 7.23 -11.92 21.17
CA GLY A 39 6.29 -12.97 20.80
C GLY A 39 5.37 -12.66 19.63
N TRP A 40 5.57 -11.55 18.91
CA TRP A 40 4.77 -11.25 17.74
C TRP A 40 5.56 -10.53 16.67
N GLU A 41 5.12 -10.67 15.43
CA GLU A 41 5.62 -9.87 14.32
C GLU A 41 4.49 -9.65 13.30
N LEU A 42 4.48 -8.47 12.69
CA LEU A 42 3.50 -8.08 11.69
C LEU A 42 4.19 -7.31 10.58
N TRP A 43 3.60 -7.35 9.40
CA TRP A 43 4.01 -6.54 8.27
C TRP A 43 3.01 -5.42 8.07
N LEU A 44 3.51 -4.18 8.05
CA LEU A 44 2.69 -3.02 7.77
C LEU A 44 2.89 -2.60 6.33
N TRP A 45 1.79 -2.20 5.69
CA TRP A 45 1.85 -1.62 4.37
C TRP A 45 1.11 -0.31 4.37
N THR A 46 1.64 0.68 3.64
CA THR A 46 1.07 2.03 3.59
C THR A 46 1.22 2.55 2.17
N GLN A 47 0.17 3.15 1.62
CA GLN A 47 0.25 3.88 0.37
C GLN A 47 0.51 5.35 0.66
N ILE A 48 1.39 5.96 -0.12
CA ILE A 48 1.72 7.38 -0.03
C ILE A 48 1.66 7.98 -1.43
N GLY A 49 1.50 9.29 -1.50
CA GLY A 49 1.49 10.02 -2.75
C GLY A 49 0.10 10.36 -3.24
N ILE A 50 0.01 10.60 -4.55
CA ILE A 50 -1.16 11.23 -5.15
C ILE A 50 -2.44 10.43 -5.12
N ARG A 51 -2.36 9.11 -4.96
CA ARG A 51 -3.57 8.28 -4.90
C ARG A 51 -4.07 8.04 -3.49
N ALA A 52 -3.26 8.37 -2.48
CA ALA A 52 -3.67 8.17 -1.10
C ALA A 52 -4.74 9.21 -0.72
N PRO A 53 -5.86 8.78 -0.13
CA PRO A 53 -6.84 9.72 0.37
C PRO A 53 -6.23 10.64 1.44
N SER A 54 -6.73 11.86 1.51
CA SER A 54 -6.25 12.83 2.49
C SER A 54 -6.62 12.45 3.93
N TYR A 55 -7.56 11.53 4.10
CA TYR A 55 -8.12 11.17 5.40
C TYR A 55 -8.10 9.67 5.59
N GLY A 56 -7.86 9.26 6.83
CA GLY A 56 -7.92 7.88 7.24
C GLY A 56 -6.67 7.07 6.94
N PRO A 57 -6.65 5.83 7.37
CA PRO A 57 -5.51 4.96 7.15
C PRO A 57 -5.40 4.57 5.67
N ASN A 58 -4.23 4.77 5.12
CA ASN A 58 -3.90 4.43 3.73
C ASN A 58 -3.16 3.09 3.67
N GLY A 59 -3.37 2.23 4.64
CA GLY A 59 -2.66 0.99 4.72
C GLY A 59 -3.31 0.00 5.67
N GLY A 60 -2.56 -1.04 6.03
CA GLY A 60 -3.03 -2.07 6.92
C GLY A 60 -1.89 -2.92 7.44
N VAL A 61 -2.26 -4.02 8.09
CA VAL A 61 -1.31 -4.98 8.63
C VAL A 61 -1.59 -6.36 8.03
N ALA A 62 -0.53 -7.16 7.92
CA ALA A 62 -0.61 -8.53 7.44
C ALA A 62 0.38 -9.40 8.22
N ASP A 63 0.14 -10.71 8.26
CA ASP A 63 0.99 -11.63 8.98
C ASP A 63 2.29 -11.93 8.26
N THR A 64 2.31 -11.82 6.94
CA THR A 64 3.47 -12.13 6.11
C THR A 64 3.74 -11.01 5.10
N LEU A 65 4.97 -10.97 4.60
CA LEU A 65 5.33 -10.05 3.51
C LEU A 65 4.47 -10.26 2.27
N ASP A 66 4.25 -11.52 1.89
CA ASP A 66 3.45 -11.84 0.70
C ASP A 66 2.02 -11.36 0.84
N GLU A 67 1.42 -11.50 2.02
CA GLU A 67 0.09 -10.98 2.30
C GLU A 67 0.05 -9.44 2.25
N ALA A 68 1.08 -8.79 2.78
CA ALA A 68 1.19 -7.34 2.73
C ALA A 68 1.32 -6.83 1.29
N LYS A 69 2.13 -7.52 0.47
CA LYS A 69 2.27 -7.20 -0.96
C LYS A 69 0.95 -7.35 -1.70
N ALA A 70 0.23 -8.45 -1.43
CA ALA A 70 -1.06 -8.70 -2.06
C ALA A 70 -2.10 -7.64 -1.67
N ALA A 71 -2.16 -7.28 -0.39
CA ALA A 71 -3.08 -6.25 0.10
C ALA A 71 -2.76 -4.89 -0.51
N PHE A 72 -1.49 -4.53 -0.58
CA PHE A 72 -1.05 -3.29 -1.23
C PHE A 72 -1.48 -3.26 -2.69
N ARG A 73 -1.21 -4.33 -3.41
CA ARG A 73 -1.55 -4.46 -4.83
C ARG A 73 -3.04 -4.34 -5.07
N GLN A 74 -3.83 -5.04 -4.27
CA GLN A 74 -5.27 -5.01 -4.38
C GLN A 74 -5.82 -3.60 -4.19
N THR A 75 -5.32 -2.88 -3.19
CA THR A 75 -5.74 -1.50 -2.93
C THR A 75 -5.28 -0.56 -4.04
N TRP A 76 -4.05 -0.73 -4.52
CA TRP A 76 -3.51 0.06 -5.62
C TRP A 76 -4.33 -0.10 -6.90
N ASP A 77 -4.64 -1.35 -7.25
CA ASP A 77 -5.45 -1.65 -8.43
C ASP A 77 -6.88 -1.14 -8.25
N GLY A 78 -7.41 -1.22 -7.03
CA GLY A 78 -8.72 -0.69 -6.68
C GLY A 78 -8.84 0.82 -6.89
N TYR A 79 -7.83 1.58 -6.50
CA TYR A 79 -7.80 3.02 -6.77
C TYR A 79 -7.84 3.31 -8.25
N GLY A 80 -7.04 2.61 -9.05
CA GLY A 80 -7.02 2.78 -10.49
C GLY A 80 -8.36 2.46 -11.14
N ALA A 81 -8.99 1.37 -10.72
CA ALA A 81 -10.31 0.97 -11.23
C ALA A 81 -11.39 2.00 -10.86
N PHE A 82 -11.37 2.50 -9.63
CA PHE A 82 -12.30 3.53 -9.18
C PHE A 82 -12.14 4.82 -9.99
N GLU A 83 -10.92 5.28 -10.16
CA GLU A 83 -10.63 6.50 -10.92
C GLU A 83 -11.13 6.38 -12.37
N THR A 84 -10.93 5.22 -12.99
CA THR A 84 -11.40 4.97 -14.35
C THR A 84 -12.92 4.98 -14.44
N ALA A 85 -13.59 4.35 -13.48
CA ALA A 85 -15.05 4.24 -13.49
C ALA A 85 -15.76 5.54 -13.09
N CYS A 86 -15.20 6.27 -12.10
CA CYS A 86 -15.87 7.41 -11.50
C CYS A 86 -15.34 8.77 -11.95
N GLY A 87 -14.20 8.79 -12.65
CA GLY A 87 -13.59 10.04 -13.14
C GLY A 87 -12.97 10.89 -12.04
N ARG A 88 -12.78 10.35 -10.85
CA ARG A 88 -12.17 11.02 -9.71
C ARG A 88 -11.57 10.00 -8.76
N SER A 89 -10.72 10.45 -7.85
CA SER A 89 -10.20 9.58 -6.79
C SER A 89 -11.23 9.37 -5.69
N PRO A 90 -11.20 8.22 -4.99
CA PRO A 90 -12.07 8.04 -3.83
C PRO A 90 -11.72 9.04 -2.73
N ARG A 91 -12.71 9.47 -1.99
CA ARG A 91 -12.55 10.46 -0.90
C ARG A 91 -12.01 9.85 0.38
N SER A 92 -12.16 8.54 0.51
CA SER A 92 -11.72 7.79 1.68
C SER A 92 -11.52 6.33 1.31
N ASN A 93 -10.82 5.59 2.18
CA ASN A 93 -10.69 4.14 2.02
C ASN A 93 -12.05 3.44 2.14
N GLU A 94 -12.92 3.96 2.99
CA GLU A 94 -14.27 3.43 3.15
C GLU A 94 -15.07 3.52 1.85
N GLU A 95 -15.02 4.65 1.17
CA GLU A 95 -15.67 4.82 -0.13
C GLU A 95 -15.14 3.82 -1.15
N LEU A 96 -13.81 3.65 -1.18
CA LEU A 96 -13.18 2.68 -2.08
C LEU A 96 -13.65 1.26 -1.78
N HIS A 97 -13.66 0.86 -0.51
CA HIS A 97 -14.06 -0.49 -0.12
C HIS A 97 -15.54 -0.76 -0.42
N GLU A 98 -16.41 0.20 -0.16
CA GLU A 98 -17.83 0.08 -0.52
C GLU A 98 -18.03 -0.10 -2.02
N TRP A 99 -17.30 0.68 -2.81
CA TRP A 99 -17.37 0.56 -4.26
C TRP A 99 -16.85 -0.79 -4.74
N LEU A 100 -15.73 -1.27 -4.17
CA LEU A 100 -15.16 -2.57 -4.53
C LEU A 100 -16.12 -3.72 -4.20
N GLU A 101 -16.80 -3.66 -3.06
CA GLU A 101 -17.81 -4.66 -2.69
C GLU A 101 -18.92 -4.74 -3.72
N GLN A 102 -19.36 -3.61 -4.24
CA GLN A 102 -20.37 -3.55 -5.29
C GLN A 102 -19.88 -4.18 -6.60
N GLN A 103 -18.59 -4.06 -6.90
CA GLN A 103 -18.00 -4.64 -8.11
C GLN A 103 -17.72 -6.13 -7.98
N GLY A 104 -17.60 -6.65 -6.78
CA GLY A 104 -17.23 -8.05 -6.50
C GLY A 104 -18.35 -9.06 -6.68
N ARG A 105 -19.42 -8.70 -7.30
CA ARG A 105 -20.59 -9.58 -7.51
C ARG A 105 -20.54 -10.31 -8.84
#